data_21b00cee93f43d4816d15afea75c23db
#
_entry.id   21b00cee93f43d4816d15afea75c23db
#
_cell.length_a   1.000
_cell.length_b   1.000
_cell.length_c   1.000
_cell.angle_alpha   90.00
_cell.angle_beta   90.00
_cell.angle_gamma   90.00
#
_symmetry.space_group_name_H-M   'P 1'
#
loop_
_entity.id
_entity.type
_entity.pdbx_description
1 polymer ?
#
loop_
_entity_poly.entity_id
_entity_poly.type
_entity_poly.pdbx_seq_one_letter_code
_entity_poly.pdbx_strand_id
1 'polypeptide(L)'
;MDYTAFCKNFFSATNIPVSLLKSGNPVYSALGEVLGLSVTTHWTMFPYRKNPEFCAISPDLEFGRVFIEGTEYDLIVGPAFSVPVTDQLVRQFMKEVAVPLNFRELLTEILCSMPQISHLQFARYLAFLHQCLNGKVVEPNEIF
;
A
#
# COMPACT_ATOMS: atom_id res chain seq x y z
N MET A 1 5.26 -5.62 19.43
CA MET A 1 4.44 -6.18 18.33
C MET A 1 5.34 -6.62 17.18
N ASP A 2 5.04 -7.73 16.57
CA ASP A 2 5.70 -8.18 15.36
C ASP A 2 5.01 -7.53 14.16
N TYR A 3 5.59 -6.46 13.64
CA TYR A 3 5.00 -5.70 12.54
C TYR A 3 4.96 -6.49 11.23
N THR A 4 5.93 -7.37 11.00
CA THR A 4 5.93 -8.23 9.81
C THR A 4 4.76 -9.21 9.85
N ALA A 5 4.52 -9.84 10.99
CA ALA A 5 3.38 -10.73 11.16
C ALA A 5 2.05 -9.98 11.01
N PHE A 6 1.97 -8.78 11.56
CA PHE A 6 0.79 -7.91 11.41
C PHE A 6 0.51 -7.61 9.93
N CYS A 7 1.54 -7.24 9.17
CA CYS A 7 1.40 -6.96 7.73
C CYS A 7 0.94 -8.19 6.94
N LYS A 8 1.51 -9.36 7.22
CA LYS A 8 1.11 -10.62 6.58
C LYS A 8 -0.34 -10.96 6.88
N ASN A 9 -0.77 -10.78 8.11
CA ASN A 9 -2.16 -11.03 8.51
C ASN A 9 -3.12 -10.06 7.83
N PHE A 10 -2.76 -8.79 7.74
CA PHE A 10 -3.58 -7.81 7.05
C PHE A 10 -3.75 -8.14 5.58
N PHE A 11 -2.64 -8.46 4.89
CA PHE A 11 -2.70 -8.86 3.49
C PHE A 11 -3.53 -10.13 3.29
N SER A 12 -3.34 -11.12 4.14
CA SER A 12 -4.10 -12.38 4.09
C SER A 12 -5.60 -12.15 4.27
N ALA A 13 -5.99 -11.23 5.15
CA ALA A 13 -7.39 -10.95 5.44
C ALA A 13 -8.07 -10.09 4.37
N THR A 14 -7.35 -9.15 3.75
CA THR A 14 -7.93 -8.13 2.88
C THR A 14 -7.57 -8.30 1.41
N ASN A 15 -6.50 -9.01 1.12
CA ASN A 15 -5.85 -9.08 -0.20
C ASN A 15 -5.41 -7.71 -0.72
N ILE A 16 -5.19 -6.76 0.18
CA ILE A 16 -4.59 -5.46 -0.13
C ILE A 16 -3.13 -5.51 0.26
N PRO A 17 -2.20 -5.32 -0.70
CA PRO A 17 -0.78 -5.41 -0.42
C PRO A 17 -0.31 -4.35 0.57
N VAL A 18 0.62 -4.72 1.42
CA VAL A 18 1.30 -3.80 2.33
C VAL A 18 2.79 -4.07 2.28
N SER A 19 3.57 -3.02 2.52
CA SER A 19 5.02 -3.11 2.68
C SER A 19 5.39 -2.47 4.01
N LEU A 20 6.33 -3.09 4.70
CA LEU A 20 6.89 -2.56 5.95
C LEU A 20 8.27 -2.01 5.65
N LEU A 21 8.49 -0.74 5.96
CA LEU A 21 9.78 -0.08 5.81
C LEU A 21 10.37 0.22 7.18
N LYS A 22 11.69 0.10 7.30
CA LYS A 22 12.45 0.55 8.48
C LYS A 22 13.46 1.59 8.03
N SER A 23 13.29 2.83 8.49
CA SER A 23 14.15 3.95 8.07
C SER A 23 14.22 4.06 6.54
N GLY A 24 13.07 3.87 5.86
CA GLY A 24 12.97 3.93 4.41
C GLY A 24 13.39 2.67 3.65
N ASN A 25 13.91 1.65 4.33
CA ASN A 25 14.38 0.42 3.69
C ASN A 25 13.32 -0.70 3.83
N PRO A 26 13.00 -1.42 2.73
CA PRO A 26 12.02 -2.50 2.81
C PRO A 26 12.47 -3.63 3.73
N VAL A 27 11.61 -3.98 4.70
CA VAL A 27 11.78 -5.15 5.58
C VAL A 27 10.87 -6.28 5.13
N TYR A 28 9.69 -5.92 4.65
CA TYR A 28 8.70 -6.85 4.12
C TYR A 28 7.90 -6.16 3.02
N SER A 29 7.58 -6.89 1.96
CA SER A 29 6.68 -6.42 0.91
C SER A 29 5.82 -7.58 0.43
N ALA A 30 4.50 -7.45 0.53
CA ALA A 30 3.58 -8.48 0.09
C ALA A 30 3.73 -8.77 -1.42
N LEU A 31 3.77 -7.72 -2.25
CA LEU A 31 4.02 -7.89 -3.68
C LEU A 31 5.44 -8.36 -3.96
N GLY A 32 6.41 -7.87 -3.19
CA GLY A 32 7.81 -8.27 -3.34
C GLY A 32 8.01 -9.75 -3.12
N GLU A 33 7.34 -10.37 -2.14
CA GLU A 33 7.43 -11.80 -1.89
C GLU A 33 6.87 -12.61 -3.06
N VAL A 34 5.72 -12.19 -3.62
CA VAL A 34 5.09 -12.88 -4.75
C VAL A 34 5.90 -12.72 -6.03
N LEU A 35 6.42 -11.51 -6.29
CA LEU A 35 7.20 -11.21 -7.49
C LEU A 35 8.66 -11.63 -7.38
N GLY A 36 9.15 -11.88 -6.15
CA GLY A 36 10.56 -12.19 -5.91
C GLY A 36 11.49 -10.99 -6.06
N LEU A 37 10.97 -9.77 -5.90
CA LEU A 37 11.77 -8.55 -5.99
C LEU A 37 11.22 -7.47 -5.05
N SER A 38 12.03 -6.44 -4.78
CA SER A 38 11.63 -5.30 -3.94
C SER A 38 10.75 -4.35 -4.74
N VAL A 39 9.64 -3.93 -4.12
CA VAL A 39 8.67 -2.99 -4.72
C VAL A 39 8.56 -1.76 -3.82
N THR A 40 8.97 -0.59 -4.35
CA THR A 40 8.90 0.69 -3.63
C THR A 40 8.38 1.78 -4.58
N THR A 41 7.81 2.84 -4.01
CA THR A 41 7.32 4.00 -4.77
C THR A 41 8.16 5.23 -4.47
N HIS A 42 8.25 6.17 -5.41
CA HIS A 42 8.95 7.44 -5.21
C HIS A 42 8.30 8.29 -4.12
N TRP A 43 6.97 8.18 -3.98
CA TRP A 43 6.22 8.92 -2.98
C TRP A 43 6.74 8.69 -1.56
N THR A 44 7.21 7.48 -1.25
CA THR A 44 7.70 7.15 0.08
C THR A 44 8.95 7.92 0.49
N MET A 45 9.62 8.57 -0.44
CA MET A 45 10.81 9.39 -0.19
C MET A 45 10.47 10.79 0.34
N PHE A 46 9.20 11.22 0.22
CA PHE A 46 8.77 12.52 0.71
C PHE A 46 8.36 12.46 2.18
N PRO A 47 8.57 13.56 2.95
CA PRO A 47 8.11 13.61 4.34
C PRO A 47 6.60 13.46 4.44
N TYR A 48 6.13 12.93 5.58
CA TYR A 48 4.70 12.88 5.88
C TYR A 48 4.15 14.29 6.03
N ARG A 49 3.01 14.56 5.37
CA ARG A 49 2.22 15.78 5.61
C ARG A 49 1.18 15.55 6.71
N LYS A 50 0.73 14.33 6.87
CA LYS A 50 -0.16 13.87 7.93
C LYS A 50 -0.01 12.36 8.09
N ASN A 51 -0.52 11.82 9.18
CA ASN A 51 -0.46 10.39 9.45
C ASN A 51 -1.85 9.91 9.93
N PRO A 52 -2.52 9.00 9.23
CA PRO A 52 -2.11 8.35 7.98
C PRO A 52 -2.22 9.29 6.77
N GLU A 53 -1.49 8.97 5.72
CA GLU A 53 -1.49 9.77 4.50
C GLU A 53 -2.00 8.99 3.31
N PHE A 54 -2.81 9.64 2.49
CA PHE A 54 -3.38 9.10 1.25
C PHE A 54 -2.68 9.74 0.05
N CYS A 55 -2.41 8.93 -0.98
CA CYS A 55 -1.86 9.41 -2.24
C CYS A 55 -2.56 8.74 -3.41
N ALA A 56 -3.16 9.53 -4.30
CA ALA A 56 -3.69 9.05 -5.56
C ALA A 56 -2.64 9.28 -6.64
N ILE A 57 -2.08 8.20 -7.21
CA ILE A 57 -1.16 8.28 -8.36
C ILE A 57 -1.93 8.67 -9.59
N SER A 58 -3.16 8.14 -9.71
CA SER A 58 -4.16 8.54 -10.69
C SER A 58 -5.53 8.41 -10.00
N PRO A 59 -6.64 8.85 -10.63
CA PRO A 59 -7.95 8.75 -10.00
C PRO A 59 -8.34 7.34 -9.53
N ASP A 60 -7.77 6.31 -10.17
CA ASP A 60 -8.16 4.92 -9.96
C ASP A 60 -7.07 4.06 -9.30
N LEU A 61 -5.90 4.63 -9.05
CA LEU A 61 -4.76 3.94 -8.47
C LEU A 61 -4.30 4.68 -7.22
N GLU A 62 -4.45 4.04 -6.07
CA GLU A 62 -4.26 4.66 -4.76
C GLU A 62 -3.21 3.95 -3.94
N PHE A 63 -2.51 4.75 -3.15
CA PHE A 63 -1.62 4.26 -2.08
C PHE A 63 -1.94 5.01 -0.80
N GLY A 64 -1.56 4.42 0.31
CA GLY A 64 -1.57 5.07 1.60
C GLY A 64 -0.32 4.73 2.37
N ARG A 65 -0.03 5.48 3.40
CA ARG A 65 1.05 5.15 4.31
C ARG A 65 0.70 5.51 5.74
N VAL A 66 1.20 4.70 6.65
CA VAL A 66 0.95 4.86 8.09
C VAL A 66 2.29 4.80 8.79
N PHE A 67 2.69 5.91 9.42
CA PHE A 67 3.88 5.94 10.25
C PHE A 67 3.56 5.33 11.62
N ILE A 68 4.44 4.46 12.11
CA ILE A 68 4.31 3.87 13.43
C ILE A 68 5.06 4.79 14.41
N GLU A 69 4.30 5.62 15.12
CA GLU A 69 4.84 6.66 15.97
C GLU A 69 5.75 6.10 17.06
N GLY A 70 6.85 6.79 17.34
CA GLY A 70 7.84 6.35 18.30
C GLY A 70 8.78 5.26 17.81
N THR A 71 8.71 4.89 16.53
CA THR A 71 9.56 3.87 15.92
C THR A 71 10.20 4.38 14.63
N GLU A 72 11.06 3.55 14.03
CA GLU A 72 11.63 3.80 12.70
C GLU A 72 10.81 3.17 11.57
N TYR A 73 9.64 2.60 11.89
CA TYR A 73 8.85 1.82 10.94
C TYR A 73 7.70 2.62 10.37
N ASP A 74 7.41 2.37 9.09
CA ASP A 74 6.17 2.80 8.47
C ASP A 74 5.63 1.73 7.51
N LEU A 75 4.32 1.76 7.29
CA LEU A 75 3.64 0.88 6.35
C LEU A 75 3.29 1.66 5.10
N ILE A 76 3.52 1.03 3.95
CA ILE A 76 2.97 1.48 2.67
C ILE A 76 1.84 0.53 2.30
N VAL A 77 0.66 1.07 2.06
CA VAL A 77 -0.55 0.31 1.79
C VAL A 77 -0.93 0.51 0.33
N GLY A 78 -1.16 -0.56 -0.39
CA GLY A 78 -1.53 -0.52 -1.80
C GLY A 78 -0.51 -1.23 -2.70
N PRO A 79 -0.78 -1.25 -3.99
CA PRO A 79 -1.81 -0.46 -4.69
C PRO A 79 -3.23 -0.88 -4.35
N ALA A 80 -4.17 0.04 -4.49
CA ALA A 80 -5.59 -0.23 -4.40
C ALA A 80 -6.28 0.41 -5.62
N PHE A 81 -7.33 -0.26 -6.10
CA PHE A 81 -8.04 0.16 -7.31
C PHE A 81 -9.51 0.35 -7.01
N SER A 82 -10.06 1.49 -7.42
CA SER A 82 -11.50 1.79 -7.29
C SER A 82 -12.31 1.32 -8.49
N VAL A 83 -11.65 0.86 -9.55
CA VAL A 83 -12.24 0.35 -10.78
C VAL A 83 -11.59 -0.98 -11.14
N PRO A 84 -12.17 -1.77 -12.07
CA PRO A 84 -11.51 -2.98 -12.56
C PRO A 84 -10.14 -2.68 -13.14
N VAL A 85 -9.17 -3.55 -12.87
CA VAL A 85 -7.81 -3.37 -13.36
C VAL A 85 -7.74 -3.53 -14.87
N THR A 86 -7.14 -2.52 -15.54
CA THR A 86 -6.93 -2.49 -16.98
C THR A 86 -5.44 -2.55 -17.31
N ASP A 87 -5.09 -2.83 -18.56
CA ASP A 87 -3.71 -2.77 -19.02
C ASP A 87 -3.06 -1.41 -18.75
N GLN A 88 -3.82 -0.33 -18.91
CA GLN A 88 -3.33 1.01 -18.64
C GLN A 88 -2.96 1.19 -17.18
N LEU A 89 -3.78 0.71 -16.25
CA LEU A 89 -3.50 0.77 -14.82
C LEU A 89 -2.28 -0.06 -14.45
N VAL A 90 -2.13 -1.24 -15.05
CA VAL A 90 -0.94 -2.08 -14.86
C VAL A 90 0.32 -1.34 -15.31
N ARG A 91 0.28 -0.69 -16.47
CA ARG A 91 1.40 0.10 -16.99
C ARG A 91 1.75 1.27 -16.08
N GLN A 92 0.74 1.98 -15.57
CA GLN A 92 0.96 3.09 -14.63
C GLN A 92 1.62 2.59 -13.34
N PHE A 93 1.14 1.48 -12.81
CA PHE A 93 1.73 0.87 -11.62
C PHE A 93 3.19 0.46 -11.87
N MET A 94 3.47 -0.22 -12.99
CA MET A 94 4.83 -0.65 -13.32
C MET A 94 5.80 0.53 -13.47
N LYS A 95 5.31 1.65 -13.97
CA LYS A 95 6.09 2.88 -14.09
C LYS A 95 6.40 3.48 -12.72
N GLU A 96 5.42 3.50 -11.83
CA GLU A 96 5.56 4.08 -10.48
C GLU A 96 6.52 3.27 -9.60
N VAL A 97 6.47 1.96 -9.67
CA VAL A 97 7.25 1.08 -8.80
C VAL A 97 8.45 0.41 -9.51
N ALA A 98 8.71 0.79 -10.75
CA ALA A 98 9.86 0.31 -11.53
C ALA A 98 9.95 -1.22 -11.64
N VAL A 99 8.84 -1.89 -11.88
CA VAL A 99 8.79 -3.35 -12.09
C VAL A 99 9.27 -3.67 -13.51
N PRO A 100 10.20 -4.63 -13.70
CA PRO A 100 10.65 -5.03 -15.03
C PRO A 100 9.53 -5.60 -15.90
N LEU A 101 9.60 -5.35 -17.22
CA LEU A 101 8.57 -5.75 -18.18
C LEU A 101 8.30 -7.26 -18.22
N ASN A 102 9.31 -8.07 -17.93
CA ASN A 102 9.14 -9.52 -17.94
C ASN A 102 8.22 -10.04 -16.81
N PHE A 103 7.90 -9.20 -15.81
CA PHE A 103 6.94 -9.53 -14.76
C PHE A 103 5.51 -9.11 -15.08
N ARG A 104 5.26 -8.52 -16.26
CA ARG A 104 3.97 -7.91 -16.59
C ARG A 104 2.79 -8.88 -16.48
N GLU A 105 2.93 -10.09 -17.03
CA GLU A 105 1.84 -11.07 -17.01
C GLU A 105 1.50 -11.51 -15.59
N LEU A 106 2.53 -11.87 -14.82
CA LEU A 106 2.35 -12.26 -13.42
C LEU A 106 1.76 -11.11 -12.60
N LEU A 107 2.28 -9.91 -12.79
CA LEU A 107 1.76 -8.73 -12.10
C LEU A 107 0.30 -8.46 -12.44
N THR A 108 -0.08 -8.60 -13.71
CA THR A 108 -1.47 -8.42 -14.15
C THR A 108 -2.40 -9.40 -13.44
N GLU A 109 -2.01 -10.66 -13.34
CA GLU A 109 -2.79 -11.67 -12.61
C GLU A 109 -2.96 -11.30 -11.14
N ILE A 110 -1.88 -10.86 -10.50
CA ILE A 110 -1.90 -10.45 -9.10
C ILE A 110 -2.83 -9.27 -8.89
N LEU A 111 -2.68 -8.21 -9.70
CA LEU A 111 -3.48 -7.00 -9.56
C LEU A 111 -4.96 -7.26 -9.85
N CYS A 112 -5.26 -8.12 -10.83
CA CYS A 112 -6.64 -8.49 -11.14
C CYS A 112 -7.30 -9.34 -10.04
N SER A 113 -6.51 -10.01 -9.21
CA SER A 113 -7.03 -10.80 -8.08
C SER A 113 -7.36 -9.95 -6.85
N MET A 114 -6.93 -8.68 -6.83
CA MET A 114 -7.15 -7.80 -5.70
C MET A 114 -8.58 -7.27 -5.68
N PRO A 115 -9.13 -6.95 -4.48
CA PRO A 115 -10.49 -6.41 -4.41
C PRO A 115 -10.56 -5.02 -5.01
N GLN A 116 -11.65 -4.74 -5.71
CA GLN A 116 -12.02 -3.39 -6.10
C GLN A 116 -12.65 -2.71 -4.90
N ILE A 117 -12.09 -1.58 -4.46
CA ILE A 117 -12.59 -0.88 -3.27
C ILE A 117 -12.74 0.61 -3.56
N SER A 118 -13.75 1.24 -2.95
CA SER A 118 -13.96 2.67 -3.07
C SER A 118 -12.87 3.46 -2.33
N HIS A 119 -12.73 4.73 -2.68
CA HIS A 119 -11.84 5.66 -1.96
C HIS A 119 -12.18 5.70 -0.47
N LEU A 120 -13.46 5.74 -0.14
CA LEU A 120 -13.89 5.76 1.26
C LEU A 120 -13.51 4.47 1.98
N GLN A 121 -13.68 3.32 1.36
CA GLN A 121 -13.31 2.04 1.96
C GLN A 121 -11.79 1.96 2.17
N PHE A 122 -11.01 2.46 1.22
CA PHE A 122 -9.56 2.52 1.38
C PHE A 122 -9.17 3.42 2.55
N ALA A 123 -9.80 4.59 2.67
CA ALA A 123 -9.58 5.47 3.82
C ALA A 123 -9.92 4.80 5.15
N ARG A 124 -10.98 3.98 5.18
CA ARG A 124 -11.33 3.19 6.37
C ARG A 124 -10.23 2.19 6.74
N TYR A 125 -9.61 1.55 5.77
CA TYR A 125 -8.47 0.67 6.03
C TYR A 125 -7.29 1.44 6.61
N LEU A 126 -6.98 2.62 6.08
CA LEU A 126 -5.90 3.45 6.61
C LEU A 126 -6.20 3.90 8.05
N ALA A 127 -7.44 4.30 8.31
CA ALA A 127 -7.88 4.67 9.67
C ALA A 127 -7.75 3.49 10.64
N PHE A 128 -8.16 2.30 10.20
CA PHE A 128 -8.05 1.08 10.99
C PHE A 128 -6.59 0.75 11.32
N LEU A 129 -5.70 0.81 10.33
CA LEU A 129 -4.29 0.54 10.54
C LEU A 129 -3.66 1.56 11.49
N HIS A 130 -4.01 2.83 11.36
CA HIS A 130 -3.52 3.87 12.25
C HIS A 130 -3.96 3.62 13.70
N GLN A 131 -5.21 3.23 13.91
CA GLN A 131 -5.71 2.87 15.23
C GLN A 131 -5.00 1.66 15.82
N CYS A 132 -4.80 0.61 15.03
CA CYS A 132 -4.11 -0.60 15.49
C CYS A 132 -2.65 -0.34 15.86
N LEU A 133 -1.97 0.51 15.09
CA LEU A 133 -0.52 0.71 15.25
C LEU A 133 -0.19 1.86 16.19
N ASN A 134 -1.01 2.90 16.24
CA ASN A 134 -0.74 4.12 17.01
C ASN A 134 -1.75 4.38 18.13
N GLY A 135 -2.83 3.59 18.20
CA GLY A 135 -3.86 3.77 19.22
C GLY A 135 -4.69 5.04 19.07
N LYS A 136 -4.67 5.65 17.89
CA LYS A 136 -5.36 6.91 17.61
C LYS A 136 -6.49 6.69 16.63
N VAL A 137 -7.65 7.31 16.90
CA VAL A 137 -8.81 7.28 16.02
C VAL A 137 -8.76 8.49 15.10
N VAL A 138 -8.93 8.26 13.80
CA VAL A 138 -9.07 9.30 12.79
C VAL A 138 -10.29 8.98 11.92
N GLU A 139 -11.07 10.01 11.59
CA GLU A 139 -12.20 9.80 10.72
C GLU A 139 -11.74 9.63 9.26
N PRO A 140 -12.34 8.70 8.50
CA PRO A 140 -11.90 8.45 7.12
C PRO A 140 -11.89 9.69 6.22
N ASN A 141 -12.84 10.60 6.39
CA ASN A 141 -12.90 11.84 5.59
C ASN A 141 -11.76 12.83 5.91
N GLU A 142 -11.08 12.68 7.03
CA GLU A 142 -9.93 13.51 7.39
C GLU A 142 -8.63 13.06 6.69
N ILE A 143 -8.63 11.88 6.08
CA ILE A 143 -7.45 11.29 5.44
C ILE A 143 -7.22 11.89 4.05
N PHE A 144 -8.27 12.34 3.39
CA PHE A 144 -8.19 12.92 2.05
C PHE A 144 -7.65 14.35 2.03
#